data_47dd0b7129c1d2e9217811d951cd063f
#
_entry.id   47dd0b7129c1d2e9217811d951cd063f
#
_cell.length_a   1.000
_cell.length_b   1.000
_cell.length_c   1.000
_cell.angle_alpha   90.00
_cell.angle_beta   90.00
_cell.angle_gamma   90.00
#
_symmetry.space_group_name_H-M   'P 1'
#
loop_
_entity.id
_entity.type
_entity.pdbx_description
1 polymer ?
#
loop_
_entity_poly.entity_id
_entity_poly.type
_entity_poly.pdbx_seq_one_letter_code
_entity_poly.pdbx_strand_id
1 'polypeptide(L)'
;MNNFDLNNRVAIVTGGAQGFGHAIVKRFLDSGAKVIIWDIDKKFIEKAIEDSGSKNLSYQIVDITNYNEIKKNFDEISSKNKIDIFVNNAGVAGLNDKVWNYPNEE
;
A
#
# COMPACT_ATOMS: atom_id res chain seq x y z
N MET A 1 0.85 -8.15 -24.53
CA MET A 1 1.15 -8.04 -23.12
C MET A 1 1.29 -6.61 -22.69
N ASN A 2 0.62 -6.28 -21.68
CA ASN A 2 0.66 -4.92 -21.21
C ASN A 2 1.85 -4.66 -20.35
N ASN A 3 2.62 -3.73 -20.77
CA ASN A 3 3.72 -3.26 -19.95
C ASN A 3 3.35 -1.91 -19.42
N PHE A 4 2.98 -1.89 -18.17
CA PHE A 4 2.78 -0.61 -17.52
C PHE A 4 4.12 -0.10 -17.11
N ASP A 5 4.40 1.11 -17.51
CA ASP A 5 5.62 1.78 -17.09
C ASP A 5 5.26 2.65 -15.90
N LEU A 6 5.58 2.16 -14.72
CA LEU A 6 5.31 2.88 -13.49
C LEU A 6 6.59 3.45 -12.89
N ASN A 7 7.61 3.62 -13.69
CA ASN A 7 8.84 4.20 -13.22
C ASN A 7 8.59 5.55 -12.57
N ASN A 8 9.17 5.71 -11.39
CA ASN A 8 9.05 6.95 -10.62
C ASN A 8 7.65 7.22 -10.08
N ARG A 9 6.74 6.27 -10.21
CA ARG A 9 5.43 6.37 -9.56
C ARG A 9 5.52 5.82 -8.16
N VAL A 10 4.73 6.40 -7.27
CA VAL A 10 4.69 5.96 -5.88
C VAL A 10 3.31 5.43 -5.58
N ALA A 11 3.26 4.21 -5.08
CA ALA A 11 2.00 3.53 -4.77
C ALA A 11 1.95 3.13 -3.31
N ILE A 12 0.81 3.33 -2.69
CA ILE A 12 0.54 2.82 -1.35
C ILE A 12 -0.45 1.68 -1.51
N VAL A 13 -0.14 0.52 -0.90
CA VAL A 13 -1.03 -0.64 -0.95
C VAL A 13 -1.36 -1.05 0.47
N THR A 14 -2.62 -0.90 0.86
CA THR A 14 -3.05 -1.35 2.17
C THR A 14 -3.22 -2.87 2.14
N GLY A 15 -2.87 -3.52 3.25
CA GLY A 15 -2.90 -4.97 3.29
C GLY A 15 -1.93 -5.61 2.32
N GLY A 16 -0.84 -4.91 2.02
CA GLY A 16 0.09 -5.37 0.98
C GLY A 16 1.07 -6.43 1.41
N ALA A 17 1.02 -6.84 2.69
CA ALA A 17 2.02 -7.77 3.19
C ALA A 17 1.70 -9.22 2.87
N GLN A 18 0.48 -9.53 2.50
CA GLN A 18 0.12 -10.92 2.23
C GLN A 18 -1.03 -11.01 1.24
N GLY A 19 -1.20 -12.22 0.71
CA GLY A 19 -2.32 -12.54 -0.14
C GLY A 19 -2.43 -11.68 -1.38
N PHE A 20 -3.63 -11.25 -1.64
CA PHE A 20 -3.97 -10.49 -2.82
C PHE A 20 -3.21 -9.17 -2.89
N GLY A 21 -3.11 -8.50 -1.74
CA GLY A 21 -2.36 -7.25 -1.70
C GLY A 21 -0.91 -7.43 -2.05
N HIS A 22 -0.31 -8.52 -1.61
CA HIS A 22 1.09 -8.77 -1.92
C HIS A 22 1.29 -9.03 -3.42
N ALA A 23 0.32 -9.69 -4.05
CA ALA A 23 0.38 -9.89 -5.49
C ALA A 23 0.35 -8.57 -6.24
N ILE A 24 -0.46 -7.63 -5.77
CA ILE A 24 -0.51 -6.30 -6.35
C ILE A 24 0.83 -5.59 -6.17
N VAL A 25 1.40 -5.69 -4.99
CA VAL A 25 2.70 -5.09 -4.70
C VAL A 25 3.75 -5.59 -5.67
N LYS A 26 3.81 -6.91 -5.87
CA LYS A 26 4.80 -7.48 -6.78
C LYS A 26 4.61 -6.97 -8.20
N ARG A 27 3.37 -6.86 -8.63
CA ARG A 27 3.08 -6.38 -9.97
C ARG A 27 3.55 -4.94 -10.16
N PHE A 28 3.30 -4.12 -9.16
CA PHE A 28 3.74 -2.72 -9.23
C PHE A 28 5.24 -2.61 -9.23
N LEU A 29 5.91 -3.40 -8.39
CA LEU A 29 7.37 -3.38 -8.37
C LEU A 29 7.96 -3.80 -9.70
N ASP A 30 7.37 -4.82 -10.31
CA ASP A 30 7.83 -5.28 -11.61
C ASP A 30 7.66 -4.22 -12.69
N SER A 31 6.72 -3.31 -12.49
CA SER A 31 6.48 -2.23 -13.44
C SER A 31 7.29 -0.98 -13.13
N GLY A 32 8.15 -1.04 -12.13
CA GLY A 32 9.07 0.05 -11.82
C GLY A 32 8.61 1.01 -10.74
N ALA A 33 7.47 0.78 -10.14
CA ALA A 33 6.95 1.68 -9.11
C ALA A 33 7.71 1.53 -7.80
N LYS A 34 7.68 2.59 -7.02
CA LYS A 34 8.05 2.53 -5.61
C LYS A 34 6.78 2.22 -4.86
N VAL A 35 6.84 1.21 -4.01
CA VAL A 35 5.64 0.74 -3.32
C VAL A 35 5.84 0.84 -1.82
N ILE A 36 4.82 1.33 -1.15
CA ILE A 36 4.80 1.42 0.30
C ILE A 36 3.65 0.57 0.79
N ILE A 37 3.99 -0.47 1.55
CA ILE A 37 2.99 -1.33 2.14
C ILE A 37 2.45 -0.68 3.42
N TRP A 38 1.14 -0.60 3.53
CA TRP A 38 0.47 -0.27 4.78
C TRP A 38 -0.18 -1.54 5.31
N ASP A 39 0.25 -1.99 6.45
CA ASP A 39 -0.32 -3.18 7.06
C ASP A 39 -0.16 -3.04 8.56
N ILE A 40 -0.93 -3.81 9.28
CA ILE A 40 -0.88 -3.77 10.74
C ILE A 40 -0.01 -4.91 11.29
N ASP A 41 0.21 -5.93 10.51
CA ASP A 41 0.92 -7.12 10.97
C ASP A 41 2.40 -7.03 10.61
N LYS A 42 3.19 -6.71 11.62
CA LYS A 42 4.60 -6.48 11.42
C LYS A 42 5.34 -7.72 10.90
N LYS A 43 4.93 -8.89 11.35
CA LYS A 43 5.62 -10.11 10.93
C LYS A 43 5.41 -10.37 9.45
N PHE A 44 4.19 -10.18 8.97
CA PHE A 44 3.94 -10.36 7.55
C PHE A 44 4.64 -9.29 6.72
N ILE A 45 4.71 -8.08 7.26
CA ILE A 45 5.43 -7.00 6.57
C ILE A 45 6.90 -7.38 6.41
N GLU A 46 7.51 -7.82 7.51
CA GLU A 46 8.93 -8.15 7.47
C GLU A 46 9.22 -9.27 6.49
N LYS A 47 8.33 -10.26 6.47
CA LYS A 47 8.49 -11.35 5.54
C LYS A 47 8.36 -10.90 4.09
N ALA A 48 7.40 -10.02 3.83
CA ALA A 48 7.20 -9.50 2.49
C ALA A 48 8.41 -8.71 2.01
N ILE A 49 8.97 -7.90 2.87
CA ILE A 49 10.14 -7.11 2.55
C ILE A 49 11.32 -8.03 2.25
N GLU A 50 11.52 -9.03 3.10
CA GLU A 50 12.62 -9.97 2.92
C GLU A 50 12.48 -10.75 1.63
N ASP A 51 11.28 -11.27 1.38
CA ASP A 51 11.04 -12.08 0.19
C ASP A 51 11.21 -11.27 -1.08
N SER A 52 10.87 -10.01 -1.04
CA SER A 52 10.94 -9.16 -2.21
C SER A 52 12.37 -8.80 -2.59
N GLY A 53 13.16 -8.43 -1.60
CA GLY A 53 14.53 -7.99 -1.87
C GLY A 53 14.61 -6.71 -2.68
N SER A 54 13.51 -6.03 -2.93
CA SER A 54 13.52 -4.87 -3.78
C SER A 54 13.84 -3.58 -3.00
N LYS A 55 14.67 -2.74 -3.60
CA LYS A 55 14.97 -1.44 -3.01
C LYS A 55 13.78 -0.49 -3.10
N ASN A 56 12.85 -0.80 -3.96
CA ASN A 56 11.69 0.08 -4.18
C ASN A 56 10.52 -0.26 -3.28
N LEU A 57 10.69 -1.20 -2.37
CA LEU A 57 9.63 -1.60 -1.46
C LEU A 57 9.96 -1.11 -0.06
N SER A 58 8.99 -0.42 0.54
CA SER A 58 9.11 0.01 1.93
C SER A 58 7.76 -0.19 2.59
N TYR A 59 7.65 0.20 3.84
CA TYR A 59 6.42 -0.03 4.57
C TYR A 59 6.23 0.98 5.68
N GLN A 60 4.98 1.05 6.15
CA GLN A 60 4.64 1.72 7.40
C GLN A 60 3.60 0.84 8.08
N ILE A 61 3.64 0.79 9.39
CA ILE A 61 2.64 0.05 10.16
C ILE A 61 1.48 1.01 10.38
N VAL A 62 0.36 0.71 9.74
CA VAL A 62 -0.80 1.59 9.76
C VAL A 62 -2.06 0.77 9.98
N ASP A 63 -2.85 1.19 10.97
CA ASP A 63 -4.17 0.64 11.19
C ASP A 63 -5.15 1.47 10.39
N ILE A 64 -5.68 0.93 9.32
CA ILE A 64 -6.55 1.68 8.41
C ILE A 64 -7.92 1.99 9.00
N THR A 65 -8.22 1.44 10.17
CA THR A 65 -9.44 1.82 10.87
C THR A 65 -9.23 3.07 11.72
N ASN A 66 -8.01 3.55 11.80
CA ASN A 66 -7.66 4.71 12.59
C ASN A 66 -7.34 5.87 11.66
N TYR A 67 -8.26 6.82 11.57
CA TYR A 67 -8.10 7.93 10.64
C TYR A 67 -6.85 8.75 10.92
N ASN A 68 -6.53 8.95 12.18
CA ASN A 68 -5.37 9.77 12.53
C ASN A 68 -4.07 9.12 12.06
N GLU A 69 -3.99 7.78 12.13
CA GLU A 69 -2.82 7.09 11.64
C GLU A 69 -2.72 7.19 10.13
N ILE A 70 -3.84 7.05 9.45
CA ILE A 70 -3.86 7.18 7.99
C ILE A 70 -3.35 8.56 7.60
N LYS A 71 -3.91 9.59 8.20
CA LYS A 71 -3.56 10.95 7.84
C LYS A 71 -2.09 11.24 8.14
N LYS A 72 -1.63 10.85 9.31
CA LYS A 72 -0.26 11.10 9.70
C LYS A 72 0.72 10.44 8.74
N ASN A 73 0.47 9.17 8.44
CA ASN A 73 1.39 8.44 7.58
C ASN A 73 1.30 8.89 6.14
N PHE A 74 0.11 9.23 5.68
CA PHE A 74 -0.05 9.75 4.33
C PHE A 74 0.69 11.08 4.17
N ASP A 75 0.53 11.97 5.15
CA ASP A 75 1.18 13.27 5.10
C ASP A 75 2.70 13.13 5.11
N GLU A 76 3.20 12.17 5.88
CA GLU A 76 4.62 11.93 5.95
C GLU A 76 5.18 11.53 4.58
N ILE A 77 4.48 10.65 3.90
CA ILE A 77 4.91 10.21 2.58
C ILE A 77 4.79 11.34 1.57
N SER A 78 3.64 12.02 1.59
CA SER A 78 3.38 13.04 0.56
C SER A 78 4.25 14.26 0.71
N SER A 79 4.84 14.47 1.87
CA SER A 79 5.78 15.57 2.05
C SER A 79 7.08 15.33 1.28
N LYS A 80 7.38 14.09 0.94
CA LYS A 80 8.62 13.73 0.26
C LYS A 80 8.40 13.21 -1.14
N ASN A 81 7.21 12.71 -1.41
CA ASN A 81 6.92 12.07 -2.68
C ASN A 81 5.52 12.42 -3.12
N LYS A 82 5.35 12.52 -4.43
CA LYS A 82 4.00 12.58 -4.97
C LYS A 82 3.43 11.17 -4.94
N ILE A 83 2.27 11.01 -4.34
CA ILE A 83 1.61 9.71 -4.31
C ILE A 83 0.71 9.60 -5.53
N ASP A 84 1.01 8.65 -6.38
CA ASP A 84 0.30 8.48 -7.65
C ASP A 84 -0.82 7.48 -7.57
N ILE A 85 -0.67 6.45 -6.75
CA ILE A 85 -1.60 5.32 -6.71
C ILE A 85 -1.87 4.95 -5.27
N PHE A 86 -3.13 4.72 -4.97
CA PHE A 86 -3.52 4.24 -3.64
C PHE A 86 -4.47 3.07 -3.81
N VAL A 87 -4.04 1.90 -3.36
CA VAL A 87 -4.85 0.68 -3.46
C VAL A 87 -5.33 0.31 -2.07
N ASN A 88 -6.63 0.37 -1.89
CA ASN A 88 -7.23 0.04 -0.60
C ASN A 88 -7.66 -1.43 -0.60
N ASN A 89 -6.69 -2.30 -0.41
CA ASN A 89 -6.94 -3.74 -0.44
C ASN A 89 -7.35 -4.30 0.92
N ALA A 90 -6.87 -3.69 1.99
CA ALA A 90 -7.08 -4.26 3.32
C ALA A 90 -8.55 -4.32 3.71
N GLY A 91 -9.39 -3.50 3.11
CA GLY A 91 -10.80 -3.48 3.46
C GLY A 91 -11.66 -4.46 2.69
N VAL A 92 -11.06 -5.22 1.79
CA VAL A 92 -11.87 -6.05 0.90
C VAL A 92 -12.54 -7.20 1.64
N ALA A 93 -11.85 -7.78 2.60
CA ALA A 93 -12.29 -9.04 3.17
C ALA A 93 -13.39 -8.91 4.20
N GLY A 94 -13.32 -7.99 5.12
CA GLY A 94 -14.24 -8.03 6.24
C GLY A 94 -15.00 -6.75 6.51
N LEU A 95 -14.52 -5.65 6.00
CA LEU A 95 -15.10 -4.36 6.32
C LEU A 95 -15.46 -3.58 5.08
N ASN A 96 -15.78 -4.30 4.03
CA ASN A 96 -16.00 -3.66 2.76
C ASN A 96 -17.10 -2.63 2.78
N ASP A 97 -18.15 -2.85 3.54
CA ASP A 97 -19.22 -1.86 3.60
C ASP A 97 -18.73 -0.54 4.16
N LYS A 98 -17.94 -0.61 5.22
CA LYS A 98 -17.44 0.60 5.84
C LYS A 98 -16.38 1.26 5.00
N VAL A 99 -15.57 0.45 4.35
CA VAL A 99 -14.53 0.97 3.49
C VAL A 99 -15.12 1.74 2.33
N TRP A 100 -16.20 1.23 1.76
CA TRP A 100 -16.84 1.89 0.64
C TRP A 100 -17.36 3.26 1.00
N ASN A 101 -17.72 3.46 2.25
CA ASN A 101 -18.26 4.75 2.67
C ASN A 101 -17.17 5.78 2.90
N TYR A 102 -15.95 5.36 3.13
CA TYR A 102 -14.88 6.31 3.42
C TYR A 102 -14.70 7.36 2.35
N PRO A 103 -14.53 7.00 1.11
CA PRO A 103 -14.27 8.01 0.09
C PRO A 103 -15.43 8.96 -0.08
N ASN A 104 -16.61 8.51 0.26
CA ASN A 104 -17.80 9.31 0.03
C ASN A 104 -18.03 10.34 1.09
N GLU A 105 -17.29 10.26 2.15
CA GLU A 105 -17.46 11.20 3.25
C GLU A 105 -16.61 12.42 3.11
N GLU A 106 -15.89 12.50 2.05
CA GLU A 106 -15.02 13.63 1.78
C GLU A 106 -15.77 14.92 1.61
#